data_b806b47a1303dee455c5ed22e438ad87
#
_entry.id   b806b47a1303dee455c5ed22e438ad87
#
_cell.length_a   1.000
_cell.length_b   1.000
_cell.length_c   1.000
_cell.angle_alpha   90.00
_cell.angle_beta   90.00
_cell.angle_gamma   90.00
#
_symmetry.space_group_name_H-M   'P 1'
#
loop_
_entity.id
_entity.type
_entity.pdbx_description
1 polymer ?
#
loop_
_entity_poly.entity_id
_entity_poly.type
_entity_poly.pdbx_seq_one_letter_code
_entity_poly.pdbx_strand_id
1 'polypeptide(L)' 'MWNERESPLRIEKRFEFDQYSKISKFMVEIEKLCKERDIYPNISFGKNFVSLTIFLDNKEISDKEKDFSMDIDKFYLED' A
#
# COMPACT_ATOMS: atom_id res chain seq x y z
N MET A 1 -4.85 -6.50 -7.20
CA MET A 1 -6.03 -6.43 -6.32
C MET A 1 -5.62 -6.62 -4.86
N TRP A 2 -6.21 -5.82 -3.98
CA TRP A 2 -5.94 -5.96 -2.56
C TRP A 2 -6.60 -7.21 -2.00
N ASN A 3 -5.85 -7.97 -1.20
CA ASN A 3 -6.33 -9.20 -0.58
C ASN A 3 -6.66 -8.96 0.89
N GLU A 4 -7.84 -9.38 1.32
CA GLU A 4 -8.20 -9.34 2.73
C GLU A 4 -7.74 -10.61 3.41
N ARG A 5 -7.15 -10.45 4.60
CA ARG A 5 -6.72 -11.56 5.44
C ARG A 5 -7.26 -11.36 6.84
N GLU A 6 -7.46 -12.45 7.56
CA GLU A 6 -7.91 -12.42 8.95
C GLU A 6 -6.82 -12.96 9.87
N SER A 7 -6.92 -12.66 11.15
CA SER A 7 -6.03 -13.17 12.21
C SER A 7 -4.57 -12.70 12.09
N PRO A 8 -4.27 -11.41 12.12
CA PRO A 8 -5.15 -10.25 12.30
C PRO A 8 -5.79 -9.79 11.00
N LEU A 9 -6.87 -9.03 11.14
CA LEU A 9 -7.54 -8.47 9.98
C LEU A 9 -6.63 -7.44 9.30
N ARG A 10 -6.41 -7.62 8.00
CA ARG A 10 -5.53 -6.77 7.23
C ARG A 10 -5.86 -6.86 5.75
N ILE A 11 -5.42 -5.86 4.99
CA ILE A 11 -5.42 -5.94 3.54
C ILE A 11 -3.98 -5.84 3.07
N GLU A 12 -3.66 -6.59 2.03
CA GLU A 12 -2.30 -6.63 1.51
C GLU A 12 -2.30 -6.70 0.00
N LYS A 13 -1.26 -6.13 -0.61
CA LYS A 13 -1.07 -6.16 -2.05
C LYS A 13 0.40 -6.11 -2.39
N ARG A 14 0.78 -6.87 -3.42
CA ARG A 14 2.12 -6.85 -3.97
C ARG A 14 2.09 -6.13 -5.32
N PHE A 15 3.01 -5.20 -5.49
CA PHE A 15 3.18 -4.43 -6.74
C PHE A 15 4.48 -4.84 -7.39
N GLU A 16 4.42 -5.20 -8.68
CA GLU A 16 5.60 -5.61 -9.44
C GLU A 16 6.11 -4.44 -10.26
N PHE A 17 7.44 -4.34 -10.37
CA PHE A 17 8.11 -3.27 -11.12
C PHE A 17 9.21 -3.87 -11.99
N ASP A 18 9.45 -3.24 -13.13
CA ASP A 18 10.51 -3.64 -14.05
C ASP A 18 11.84 -2.92 -13.77
N GLN A 19 11.81 -1.81 -13.01
CA GLN A 19 12.99 -1.03 -12.68
C GLN A 19 12.96 -0.57 -11.24
N TYR A 20 14.13 -0.64 -10.59
CA TYR A 20 14.25 -0.21 -9.19
C TYR A 20 13.95 1.29 -9.00
N SER A 21 14.29 2.12 -10.00
CA SER A 21 14.00 3.55 -9.93
C SER A 21 12.52 3.86 -9.78
N LYS A 22 11.66 3.04 -10.36
CA LYS A 22 10.21 3.18 -10.22
C LYS A 22 9.75 2.84 -8.80
N ILE A 23 10.40 1.88 -8.17
CA ILE A 23 10.13 1.52 -6.78
C ILE A 23 10.41 2.71 -5.87
N SER A 24 11.55 3.38 -6.07
CA SER A 24 11.93 4.54 -5.27
C SER A 24 10.90 5.66 -5.36
N LYS A 25 10.43 5.96 -6.56
CA LYS A 25 9.38 6.97 -6.78
C LYS A 25 8.08 6.58 -6.09
N PHE A 26 7.68 5.33 -6.25
CA PHE A 26 6.46 4.80 -5.65
C PHE A 26 6.51 4.92 -4.12
N MET A 27 7.65 4.56 -3.53
CA MET A 27 7.85 4.64 -2.08
C MET A 27 7.76 6.08 -1.56
N VAL A 28 8.28 7.05 -2.29
CA VAL A 28 8.20 8.47 -1.90
C VAL A 28 6.74 8.91 -1.86
N GLU A 29 5.96 8.54 -2.87
CA GLU A 29 4.54 8.91 -2.93
C GLU A 29 3.75 8.23 -1.81
N ILE A 30 4.05 6.97 -1.51
CA ILE A 30 3.41 6.25 -0.40
C ILE A 30 3.73 6.94 0.92
N GLU A 31 4.98 7.34 1.14
CA GLU A 31 5.38 8.01 2.37
C GLU A 31 4.61 9.31 2.58
N LYS A 32 4.46 10.10 1.53
CA LYS A 32 3.69 11.34 1.59
C LYS A 32 2.24 11.06 1.97
N LEU A 33 1.66 10.06 1.34
CA LEU A 33 0.26 9.70 1.59
C LEU A 33 0.07 9.18 3.01
N CYS A 34 1.01 8.40 3.52
CA CYS A 34 0.96 7.90 4.89
C CYS A 34 0.88 9.04 5.90
N LYS A 35 1.71 10.05 5.72
CA LYS A 35 1.73 11.22 6.60
C LYS A 35 0.43 12.01 6.49
N GLU A 36 -0.07 12.17 5.27
CA GLU A 36 -1.29 12.92 5.00
C GLU A 36 -2.52 12.25 5.59
N ARG A 37 -2.60 10.93 5.49
CA ARG A 37 -3.77 10.16 5.92
C ARG A 37 -3.63 9.55 7.31
N ASP A 38 -2.44 9.63 7.91
CA ASP A 38 -2.13 9.04 9.22
C ASP A 38 -2.39 7.52 9.21
N ILE A 39 -1.95 6.86 8.15
CA ILE A 39 -2.00 5.40 7.99
C ILE A 39 -0.59 4.92 7.70
N TYR A 40 -0.10 3.96 8.48
CA TYR A 40 1.28 3.49 8.37
C TYR A 40 1.30 1.97 8.11
N PRO A 41 1.32 1.57 6.84
CA PRO A 41 1.35 0.15 6.49
C PRO A 41 2.71 -0.47 6.77
N ASN A 42 2.75 -1.77 6.89
CA ASN A 42 4.01 -2.50 6.84
C ASN A 42 4.43 -2.58 5.37
N ILE A 43 5.69 -2.25 5.10
CA ILE A 43 6.20 -2.20 3.75
C ILE A 43 7.39 -3.14 3.64
N SER A 44 7.35 -4.02 2.66
CA SER A 44 8.46 -4.88 2.29
C SER A 44 8.76 -4.63 0.82
N PHE A 45 10.02 -4.53 0.45
CA PHE A 45 10.36 -4.33 -0.95
C PHE A 45 11.65 -5.05 -1.30
N GLY A 46 11.77 -5.34 -2.58
CA GLY A 46 12.96 -5.97 -3.12
C GLY A 46 13.39 -5.28 -4.40
N LYS A 47 14.12 -5.99 -5.22
CA LYS A 47 14.69 -5.46 -6.46
C LYS A 47 13.60 -5.06 -7.45
N ASN A 48 12.48 -5.79 -7.46
CA ASN A 48 11.45 -5.64 -8.48
C ASN A 48 10.02 -5.70 -7.91
N PHE A 49 9.85 -5.47 -6.61
CA PHE A 49 8.51 -5.50 -6.02
C PHE A 49 8.41 -4.60 -4.79
N VAL A 50 7.18 -4.20 -4.49
CA VAL A 50 6.81 -3.57 -3.21
C VAL A 50 5.57 -4.31 -2.70
N SER A 51 5.62 -4.75 -1.45
CA SER A 51 4.49 -5.42 -0.81
C SER A 51 4.01 -4.58 0.36
N LEU A 52 2.73 -4.26 0.38
CA LEU A 52 2.13 -3.41 1.40
C LEU A 52 1.10 -4.20 2.19
N THR A 53 1.12 -4.04 3.51
CA THR A 53 0.13 -4.63 4.40
C THR A 53 -0.42 -3.56 5.32
N ILE A 54 -1.72 -3.33 5.26
CA ILE A 54 -2.41 -2.37 6.10
C ILE A 54 -3.21 -3.15 7.14
N PHE A 55 -2.81 -3.01 8.41
CA PHE A 55 -3.54 -3.66 9.50
C PHE A 55 -4.75 -2.81 9.87
N LEU A 56 -5.87 -3.47 10.11
CA LEU A 56 -7.14 -2.81 10.41
C LEU A 56 -7.45 -2.96 11.90
N ASP A 57 -7.65 -1.83 12.57
CA ASP A 57 -7.93 -1.82 14.01
C ASP A 57 -9.35 -2.25 14.30
N ASN A 58 -10.26 -2.04 13.36
CA ASN A 58 -11.65 -2.45 13.47
C ASN A 58 -11.88 -3.70 12.64
N LYS A 59 -12.97 -4.39 12.90
CA LYS A 59 -13.29 -5.64 12.19
C LYS A 59 -13.72 -5.43 10.74
N GLU A 60 -13.73 -4.19 10.27
CA GLU A 60 -14.16 -3.86 8.92
C GLU A 60 -13.21 -2.83 8.30
N ILE A 61 -13.13 -2.86 6.97
CA ILE A 61 -12.39 -1.85 6.22
C ILE A 61 -13.22 -0.56 6.22
N SER A 62 -12.65 0.52 6.76
CA SER A 62 -13.32 1.82 6.74
C SER A 62 -13.07 2.52 5.41
N ASP A 63 -13.83 3.60 5.16
CA ASP A 63 -13.65 4.42 3.96
C ASP A 63 -12.25 5.02 3.90
N LYS A 64 -11.67 5.32 5.07
CA LYS A 64 -10.32 5.85 5.18
C LYS A 64 -9.29 4.90 4.55
N GLU A 65 -9.35 3.62 4.90
CA GLU A 65 -8.43 2.61 4.35
C GLU A 65 -8.72 2.32 2.89
N LYS A 66 -9.98 2.33 2.49
CA LYS A 66 -10.36 2.14 1.08
C LYS A 66 -9.80 3.25 0.21
N ASP A 67 -9.97 4.50 0.61
CA ASP A 67 -9.46 5.65 -0.13
C ASP A 67 -7.94 5.62 -0.22
N PHE A 68 -7.28 5.25 0.89
CA PHE A 68 -5.84 5.12 0.94
C PHE A 68 -5.35 4.07 -0.08
N SER A 69 -5.96 2.89 -0.08
CA SER A 69 -5.57 1.82 -0.99
C SER A 69 -5.82 2.20 -2.45
N MET A 70 -6.91 2.89 -2.73
CA MET A 70 -7.22 3.36 -4.09
C MET A 70 -6.20 4.39 -4.59
N ASP A 71 -5.78 5.29 -3.71
CA ASP A 71 -4.78 6.30 -4.08
C ASP A 71 -3.43 5.66 -4.36
N ILE A 72 -3.06 4.62 -3.60
CA ILE A 72 -1.83 3.87 -3.86
C ILE A 72 -1.91 3.20 -5.24
N ASP A 73 -3.05 2.60 -5.57
CA ASP A 73 -3.25 1.99 -6.88
C ASP A 73 -3.08 3.01 -8.01
N LYS A 74 -3.53 4.25 -7.81
CA LYS A 74 -3.36 5.31 -8.80
C LYS A 74 -1.90 5.64 -9.04
N PHE A 75 -1.11 5.73 -7.96
CA PHE A 75 0.33 5.99 -8.09
C PHE A 75 1.02 4.88 -8.91
N TYR A 76 0.62 3.66 -8.70
CA TYR A 76 1.17 2.53 -9.44
C TYR A 76 0.84 2.61 -10.92
N LEU A 77 -0.39 2.97 -11.24
CA LEU A 77 -0.85 3.06 -12.63
C LEU A 77 -0.26 4.24 -13.40
N GLU A 78 0.14 5.31 -12.70
CA GLU A 78 0.73 6.49 -13.30
C GLU A 78 2.19 6.28 -13.75
N ASP A 79 2.83 5.23 -13.26
CA ASP A 79 4.17 4.85 -13.67
C ASP A 79 4.11 3.96 -14.90
#